data_aea5efea693c1dab927a45a1c13c6140
#
_entry.id   aea5efea693c1dab927a45a1c13c6140
#
_cell.length_a   1.000
_cell.length_b   1.000
_cell.length_c   1.000
_cell.angle_alpha   90.00
_cell.angle_beta   90.00
_cell.angle_gamma   90.00
#
_symmetry.space_group_name_H-M   'P 1'
#
loop_
_entity.id
_entity.type
_entity.pdbx_description
1 polymer ?
#
loop_
_entity_poly.entity_id
_entity_poly.type
_entity_poly.pdbx_seq_one_letter_code
_entity_poly.pdbx_strand_id
1 'polypeptide(L)'
;VFPDNYDGTPDIEKELGIADDLAQNLFDNNFDIIDGPDAPSLAIRELPNELVINLLNEPSSNNFGESYNEPHALPDNGAAGNDSLYRFQGYLVYQLKNDKVTAQDLNDDGQAKLIFQADLKDDLDEIYDYTDNGVGFYNAILRVSGGNEGISRNLIISEDAFATGEKFLVNNKKYYFAAV
;
A
#
# COMPACT_ATOMS: atom_id res chain seq x y z
N VAL A 1 -1.43 -30.05 -6.00
CA VAL A 1 -1.75 -31.21 -6.85
C VAL A 1 -2.10 -30.63 -8.21
N PHE A 2 -1.20 -30.75 -9.19
CA PHE A 2 -1.48 -30.34 -10.56
C PHE A 2 -2.51 -31.27 -11.17
N PRO A 3 -3.48 -30.76 -11.95
CA PRO A 3 -4.37 -31.66 -12.70
C PRO A 3 -3.54 -32.47 -13.71
N ASP A 4 -3.88 -33.74 -13.84
CA ASP A 4 -3.13 -34.79 -14.55
C ASP A 4 -2.93 -34.59 -16.08
N ASN A 5 -3.18 -33.40 -16.66
CA ASN A 5 -3.08 -33.13 -18.10
C ASN A 5 -2.44 -31.78 -18.45
N TYR A 6 -1.61 -31.19 -17.58
CA TYR A 6 -0.88 -29.98 -17.94
C TYR A 6 0.36 -30.36 -18.78
N ASP A 7 0.28 -30.15 -20.08
CA ASP A 7 1.35 -30.43 -21.05
C ASP A 7 2.40 -29.30 -21.17
N GLY A 8 2.23 -28.23 -20.38
CA GLY A 8 3.13 -27.07 -20.39
C GLY A 8 2.86 -26.07 -21.51
N THR A 9 1.84 -26.28 -22.35
CA THR A 9 1.42 -25.28 -23.34
C THR A 9 0.44 -24.29 -22.69
N PRO A 10 0.62 -22.97 -22.89
CA PRO A 10 -0.36 -21.99 -22.45
C PRO A 10 -1.72 -22.29 -23.10
N ASP A 11 -2.77 -22.30 -22.31
CA ASP A 11 -4.13 -22.37 -22.85
C ASP A 11 -4.50 -21.01 -23.44
N ILE A 12 -4.10 -20.80 -24.69
CA ILE A 12 -4.24 -19.53 -25.42
C ILE A 12 -5.72 -19.09 -25.49
N GLU A 13 -6.65 -20.02 -25.57
CA GLU A 13 -8.08 -19.70 -25.60
C GLU A 13 -8.55 -19.13 -24.26
N LYS A 14 -8.06 -19.70 -23.16
CA LYS A 14 -8.34 -19.23 -21.81
C LYS A 14 -7.68 -17.87 -21.52
N GLU A 15 -6.42 -17.70 -21.94
CA GLU A 15 -5.72 -16.42 -21.77
C GLU A 15 -6.34 -15.30 -22.61
N LEU A 16 -6.75 -15.60 -23.84
CA LEU A 16 -7.49 -14.66 -24.69
C LEU A 16 -8.86 -14.31 -24.08
N GLY A 17 -9.57 -15.30 -23.51
CA GLY A 17 -10.83 -15.06 -22.82
C GLY A 17 -10.66 -14.10 -21.63
N ILE A 18 -9.66 -14.30 -20.78
CA ILE A 18 -9.34 -13.40 -19.66
C ILE A 18 -8.99 -11.99 -20.15
N ALA A 19 -8.22 -11.88 -21.23
CA ALA A 19 -7.85 -10.58 -21.80
C ALA A 19 -9.06 -9.85 -22.40
N ASP A 20 -9.98 -10.57 -23.04
CA ASP A 20 -11.22 -10.01 -23.60
C ASP A 20 -12.16 -9.56 -22.48
N ASP A 21 -12.36 -10.37 -21.45
CA ASP A 21 -13.16 -10.04 -20.26
C ASP A 21 -12.60 -8.80 -19.55
N LEU A 22 -11.29 -8.69 -19.42
CA LEU A 22 -10.64 -7.51 -18.83
C LEU A 22 -10.85 -6.26 -19.70
N ALA A 23 -10.67 -6.39 -21.02
CA ALA A 23 -10.89 -5.29 -21.95
C ALA A 23 -12.37 -4.84 -21.95
N GLN A 24 -13.31 -5.78 -21.87
CA GLN A 24 -14.73 -5.48 -21.78
C GLN A 24 -15.07 -4.79 -20.46
N ASN A 25 -14.54 -5.27 -19.35
CA ASN A 25 -14.71 -4.64 -18.03
C ASN A 25 -14.18 -3.20 -18.01
N LEU A 26 -12.99 -2.97 -18.55
CA LEU A 26 -12.42 -1.63 -18.66
C LEU A 26 -13.31 -0.71 -19.52
N PHE A 27 -13.84 -1.24 -20.63
CA PHE A 27 -14.71 -0.49 -21.50
C PHE A 27 -16.05 -0.14 -20.83
N ASP A 28 -16.66 -1.11 -20.15
CA ASP A 28 -17.94 -0.95 -19.46
C ASP A 28 -17.86 0.05 -18.29
N ASN A 29 -16.68 0.16 -17.67
CA ASN A 29 -16.36 1.12 -16.61
C ASN A 29 -15.69 2.41 -17.13
N ASN A 30 -15.86 2.74 -18.43
CA ASN A 30 -15.25 3.94 -19.06
C ASN A 30 -13.73 4.04 -18.88
N PHE A 31 -13.01 2.92 -18.82
CA PHE A 31 -11.57 2.87 -18.52
C PHE A 31 -11.24 3.44 -17.13
N ASP A 32 -12.18 3.42 -16.21
CA ASP A 32 -11.95 3.75 -14.82
C ASP A 32 -11.04 2.67 -14.22
N ILE A 33 -9.77 3.03 -14.10
CA ILE A 33 -8.76 2.16 -13.49
C ILE A 33 -8.98 2.27 -11.99
N ILE A 34 -8.92 1.15 -11.26
CA ILE A 34 -9.02 1.12 -9.81
C ILE A 34 -8.12 2.22 -9.22
N ASP A 35 -8.74 3.18 -8.57
CA ASP A 35 -8.04 4.19 -7.78
C ASP A 35 -7.76 3.60 -6.40
N GLY A 36 -6.52 3.67 -5.95
CA GLY A 36 -6.17 3.21 -4.61
C GLY A 36 -6.84 4.08 -3.52
N PRO A 37 -6.72 3.71 -2.25
CA PRO A 37 -7.19 4.56 -1.17
C PRO A 37 -6.43 5.89 -1.18
N ASP A 38 -7.15 6.99 -1.03
CA ASP A 38 -6.53 8.30 -0.88
C ASP A 38 -5.60 8.33 0.33
N ALA A 39 -4.42 8.90 0.14
CA ALA A 39 -3.47 9.12 1.23
C ALA A 39 -4.06 10.07 2.29
N PRO A 40 -3.83 9.83 3.58
CA PRO A 40 -4.32 10.72 4.62
C PRO A 40 -3.57 12.06 4.62
N SER A 41 -4.26 13.12 5.00
CA SER A 41 -3.64 14.41 5.31
C SER A 41 -2.88 14.33 6.63
N LEU A 42 -1.75 15.04 6.73
CA LEU A 42 -0.94 15.12 7.94
C LEU A 42 -1.17 16.45 8.66
N ALA A 43 -1.73 16.40 9.86
CA ALA A 43 -1.75 17.54 10.75
C ALA A 43 -0.59 17.45 11.74
N ILE A 44 0.39 18.36 11.61
CA ILE A 44 1.62 18.32 12.38
C ILE A 44 1.60 19.43 13.43
N ARG A 45 1.88 19.06 14.68
CA ARG A 45 2.09 20.00 15.79
C ARG A 45 3.51 19.88 16.31
N GLU A 46 4.21 21.00 16.34
CA GLU A 46 5.57 21.09 16.85
C GLU A 46 5.59 21.27 18.37
N LEU A 47 6.45 20.51 19.03
CA LEU A 47 6.80 20.59 20.43
C LEU A 47 8.32 20.70 20.55
N PRO A 48 8.90 21.08 21.70
CA PRO A 48 10.33 21.10 21.88
C PRO A 48 10.96 19.71 21.66
N ASN A 49 11.74 19.55 20.60
CA ASN A 49 12.39 18.31 20.18
C ASN A 49 11.45 17.13 19.85
N GLU A 50 10.17 17.42 19.63
CA GLU A 50 9.15 16.42 19.28
C GLU A 50 8.18 16.96 18.23
N LEU A 51 7.62 16.08 17.45
CA LEU A 51 6.51 16.35 16.54
C LEU A 51 5.35 15.40 16.86
N VAL A 52 4.16 15.95 16.97
CA VAL A 52 2.93 15.15 17.03
C VAL A 52 2.29 15.22 15.66
N ILE A 53 2.14 14.06 15.02
CA ILE A 53 1.49 13.94 13.72
C ILE A 53 0.16 13.23 13.91
N ASN A 54 -0.90 13.78 13.31
CA ASN A 54 -2.21 13.17 13.25
C ASN A 54 -2.54 12.88 11.79
N LEU A 55 -2.97 11.64 11.52
CA LEU A 55 -3.47 11.20 10.23
C LEU A 55 -4.96 11.56 10.13
N LEU A 56 -5.36 12.24 9.09
CA LEU A 56 -6.72 12.72 8.89
C LEU A 56 -7.22 12.31 7.50
N ASN A 57 -8.37 11.67 7.43
CA ASN A 57 -9.08 11.46 6.17
C ASN A 57 -10.14 12.54 6.01
N GLU A 58 -10.05 13.30 4.91
CA GLU A 58 -11.04 14.30 4.58
C GLU A 58 -12.39 13.66 4.24
N PRO A 59 -13.52 14.31 4.52
CA PRO A 59 -14.84 13.74 4.18
C PRO A 59 -15.07 13.45 2.70
N SER A 60 -14.28 14.05 1.81
CA SER A 60 -14.31 13.82 0.36
C SER A 60 -13.43 12.68 -0.10
N SER A 61 -12.61 12.13 0.78
CA SER A 61 -11.72 11.00 0.48
C SER A 61 -12.50 9.72 0.23
N ASN A 62 -12.08 8.93 -0.75
CA ASN A 62 -12.62 7.58 -0.98
C ASN A 62 -12.32 6.63 0.19
N ASN A 63 -11.37 7.01 1.08
CA ASN A 63 -11.01 6.27 2.29
C ASN A 63 -11.49 6.98 3.58
N PHE A 64 -12.54 7.80 3.51
CA PHE A 64 -13.09 8.44 4.70
C PHE A 64 -13.58 7.40 5.72
N GLY A 65 -13.04 7.47 6.94
CA GLY A 65 -13.36 6.51 8.00
C GLY A 65 -12.76 5.10 7.79
N GLU A 66 -11.67 4.99 7.02
CA GLU A 66 -11.03 3.73 6.62
C GLU A 66 -11.99 2.77 5.91
N SER A 67 -12.87 3.33 5.08
CA SER A 67 -13.95 2.57 4.43
C SER A 67 -13.67 2.21 2.97
N TYR A 68 -12.44 2.44 2.48
CA TYR A 68 -12.07 2.09 1.12
C TYR A 68 -12.36 0.61 0.82
N ASN A 69 -13.10 0.38 -0.26
CA ASN A 69 -13.53 -0.94 -0.66
C ASN A 69 -13.91 -0.92 -2.15
N GLU A 70 -13.00 -1.37 -3.02
CA GLU A 70 -13.18 -1.35 -4.47
C GLU A 70 -13.17 -2.76 -5.06
N PRO A 71 -14.02 -3.06 -6.05
CA PRO A 71 -14.03 -4.35 -6.72
C PRO A 71 -12.71 -4.63 -7.44
N HIS A 72 -12.25 -5.87 -7.36
CA HIS A 72 -11.11 -6.31 -8.17
C HIS A 72 -11.46 -6.26 -9.66
N ALA A 73 -10.57 -5.68 -10.49
CA ALA A 73 -10.82 -5.49 -11.92
C ALA A 73 -10.83 -6.82 -12.71
N LEU A 74 -10.20 -7.86 -12.19
CA LEU A 74 -10.22 -9.18 -12.83
C LEU A 74 -11.45 -9.95 -12.39
N PRO A 75 -12.18 -10.58 -13.34
CA PRO A 75 -13.31 -11.42 -13.00
C PRO A 75 -12.85 -12.56 -12.07
N ASP A 76 -13.69 -12.87 -11.10
CA ASP A 76 -13.47 -14.01 -10.22
C ASP A 76 -13.34 -15.27 -11.08
N ASN A 77 -12.16 -15.89 -11.09
CA ASN A 77 -11.92 -17.13 -11.82
C ASN A 77 -12.56 -18.36 -11.14
N GLY A 78 -13.49 -18.14 -10.19
CA GLY A 78 -14.24 -19.18 -9.51
C GLY A 78 -13.42 -19.95 -8.46
N ALA A 79 -12.25 -19.49 -8.10
CA ALA A 79 -11.49 -20.08 -6.99
C ALA A 79 -12.21 -19.77 -5.67
N ALA A 80 -12.74 -20.79 -5.03
CA ALA A 80 -13.42 -20.66 -3.75
C ALA A 80 -12.49 -20.00 -2.71
N GLY A 81 -12.86 -18.82 -2.23
CA GLY A 81 -12.10 -18.07 -1.22
C GLY A 81 -11.37 -16.84 -1.74
N ASN A 82 -11.44 -16.50 -3.02
CA ASN A 82 -10.92 -15.22 -3.50
C ASN A 82 -11.83 -14.07 -3.04
N ASP A 83 -11.28 -13.21 -2.22
CA ASP A 83 -11.89 -11.92 -1.94
C ASP A 83 -11.77 -11.05 -3.21
N SER A 84 -12.90 -10.71 -3.81
CA SER A 84 -12.97 -9.91 -5.04
C SER A 84 -12.87 -8.40 -4.78
N LEU A 85 -12.45 -8.00 -3.59
CA LEU A 85 -12.44 -6.61 -3.16
C LEU A 85 -11.05 -6.21 -2.68
N TYR A 86 -10.58 -5.04 -3.14
CA TYR A 86 -9.48 -4.33 -2.51
C TYR A 86 -10.01 -3.53 -1.33
N ARG A 87 -9.40 -3.69 -0.18
CA ARG A 87 -9.78 -3.00 1.06
C ARG A 87 -8.62 -2.26 1.65
N PHE A 88 -8.94 -1.19 2.37
CA PHE A 88 -7.95 -0.51 3.20
C PHE A 88 -7.38 -1.48 4.24
N GLN A 89 -6.06 -1.47 4.40
CA GLN A 89 -5.35 -2.34 5.36
C GLN A 89 -4.58 -1.55 6.41
N GLY A 90 -4.18 -0.33 6.12
CA GLY A 90 -3.39 0.42 7.10
C GLY A 90 -2.73 1.67 6.55
N TYR A 91 -1.91 2.29 7.39
CA TYR A 91 -1.11 3.45 7.04
C TYR A 91 0.36 3.19 7.22
N LEU A 92 1.16 3.70 6.29
CA LEU A 92 2.61 3.78 6.43
C LEU A 92 3.01 5.26 6.46
N VAL A 93 3.82 5.66 7.45
CA VAL A 93 4.35 7.03 7.52
C VAL A 93 5.87 6.99 7.38
N TYR A 94 6.35 7.80 6.47
CA TYR A 94 7.77 7.91 6.15
C TYR A 94 8.31 9.27 6.55
N GLN A 95 9.53 9.31 7.08
CA GLN A 95 10.35 10.49 7.06
C GLN A 95 11.10 10.53 5.73
N LEU A 96 11.05 11.68 5.05
CA LEU A 96 11.69 11.89 3.77
C LEU A 96 12.98 12.67 3.96
N LYS A 97 13.97 12.40 3.11
CA LYS A 97 15.27 13.07 3.14
C LYS A 97 15.18 14.55 2.80
N ASN A 98 14.30 14.91 1.89
CA ASN A 98 14.06 16.29 1.42
C ASN A 98 12.72 16.39 0.70
N ASP A 99 12.39 17.57 0.19
CA ASP A 99 11.15 17.92 -0.50
C ASP A 99 11.04 17.44 -1.97
N LYS A 100 12.02 16.70 -2.46
CA LYS A 100 12.05 16.18 -3.84
C LYS A 100 11.77 14.70 -3.92
N VAL A 101 11.68 14.03 -2.77
CA VAL A 101 11.35 12.61 -2.69
C VAL A 101 9.91 12.41 -3.18
N THR A 102 9.74 11.44 -4.07
CA THR A 102 8.44 11.09 -4.67
C THR A 102 7.94 9.75 -4.15
N ALA A 103 6.70 9.39 -4.48
CA ALA A 103 6.13 8.10 -4.12
C ALA A 103 6.94 6.90 -4.64
N GLN A 104 7.64 7.07 -5.77
CA GLN A 104 8.49 6.01 -6.34
C GLN A 104 9.76 5.75 -5.52
N ASP A 105 10.19 6.75 -4.72
CA ASP A 105 11.40 6.68 -3.89
C ASP A 105 11.14 6.10 -2.49
N LEU A 106 9.88 5.79 -2.14
CA LEU A 106 9.51 5.33 -0.78
C LEU A 106 10.16 3.99 -0.43
N ASN A 107 10.54 3.19 -1.42
CA ASN A 107 11.25 1.92 -1.22
C ASN A 107 12.80 2.08 -1.21
N ASP A 108 13.32 3.30 -1.38
CA ASP A 108 14.75 3.60 -1.27
C ASP A 108 15.07 4.14 0.13
N ASP A 109 15.69 3.30 0.95
CA ASP A 109 16.13 3.65 2.31
C ASP A 109 17.04 4.88 2.38
N GLY A 110 17.68 5.26 1.28
CA GLY A 110 18.47 6.47 1.15
C GLY A 110 17.65 7.74 0.96
N GLN A 111 16.37 7.62 0.61
CA GLN A 111 15.46 8.73 0.31
C GLN A 111 14.28 8.80 1.27
N ALA A 112 13.74 7.67 1.71
CA ALA A 112 12.64 7.58 2.64
C ALA A 112 12.92 6.53 3.73
N LYS A 113 12.45 6.78 4.94
CA LYS A 113 12.55 5.86 6.07
C LYS A 113 11.16 5.64 6.65
N LEU A 114 10.73 4.40 6.70
CA LEU A 114 9.50 4.03 7.40
C LEU A 114 9.69 4.29 8.90
N ILE A 115 8.85 5.14 9.48
CA ILE A 115 8.92 5.55 10.88
C ILE A 115 7.71 5.16 11.70
N PHE A 116 6.61 4.83 11.03
CA PHE A 116 5.39 4.41 11.69
C PHE A 116 4.55 3.57 10.73
N GLN A 117 3.91 2.56 11.30
CA GLN A 117 2.94 1.72 10.64
C GLN A 117 1.73 1.53 11.54
N ALA A 118 0.54 1.67 10.99
CA ALA A 118 -0.70 1.25 11.63
C ALA A 118 -1.39 0.25 10.72
N ASP A 119 -1.80 -0.86 11.28
CA ASP A 119 -2.35 -1.99 10.56
C ASP A 119 -3.76 -2.29 11.09
N LEU A 120 -4.70 -2.54 10.17
CA LEU A 120 -6.07 -2.85 10.56
C LEU A 120 -6.08 -4.16 11.35
N LYS A 121 -6.85 -4.20 12.44
CA LYS A 121 -7.00 -5.43 13.20
C LYS A 121 -8.00 -6.35 12.52
N ASP A 122 -7.46 -7.16 11.64
CA ASP A 122 -8.22 -8.21 10.95
C ASP A 122 -7.42 -9.51 10.91
N ASP A 123 -7.46 -10.47 10.27
CA ASP A 123 -6.60 -11.65 10.29
C ASP A 123 -5.49 -11.60 9.21
N LEU A 124 -5.23 -10.40 8.62
CA LEU A 124 -4.24 -10.17 7.56
C LEU A 124 -3.06 -9.39 8.14
N ASP A 125 -1.94 -10.06 8.35
CA ASP A 125 -0.69 -9.47 8.87
C ASP A 125 0.39 -9.31 7.80
N GLU A 126 0.23 -9.90 6.61
CA GLU A 126 1.21 -9.84 5.53
C GLU A 126 0.54 -9.63 4.16
N ILE A 127 1.06 -8.67 3.41
CA ILE A 127 0.62 -8.39 2.03
C ILE A 127 1.73 -8.76 1.07
N TYR A 128 1.41 -9.63 0.12
CA TYR A 128 2.33 -10.09 -0.90
C TYR A 128 1.92 -9.58 -2.28
N ASP A 129 2.93 -9.19 -3.05
CA ASP A 129 2.81 -8.97 -4.49
C ASP A 129 3.35 -10.20 -5.24
N TYR A 130 2.75 -10.52 -6.37
CA TYR A 130 3.10 -11.70 -7.13
C TYR A 130 3.62 -11.27 -8.51
N THR A 131 4.91 -11.48 -8.74
CA THR A 131 5.57 -11.19 -10.03
C THR A 131 5.80 -12.46 -10.82
N ASP A 132 5.37 -12.45 -12.10
CA ASP A 132 5.68 -13.54 -13.03
C ASP A 132 7.20 -13.58 -13.28
N ASN A 133 7.79 -14.76 -13.14
CA ASN A 133 9.21 -14.98 -13.41
C ASN A 133 9.52 -15.31 -14.89
N GLY A 134 8.52 -15.24 -15.77
CA GLY A 134 8.66 -15.48 -17.21
C GLY A 134 8.72 -16.97 -17.62
N VAL A 135 8.51 -17.89 -16.68
CA VAL A 135 8.47 -19.34 -16.92
C VAL A 135 7.22 -20.01 -16.32
N GLY A 136 6.16 -19.23 -16.11
CA GLY A 136 4.87 -19.70 -15.62
C GLY A 136 4.78 -19.90 -14.10
N PHE A 137 5.72 -19.36 -13.34
CA PHE A 137 5.66 -19.33 -11.89
C PHE A 137 5.62 -17.90 -11.37
N TYR A 138 4.90 -17.68 -10.29
CA TYR A 138 4.84 -16.40 -9.60
C TYR A 138 5.75 -16.41 -8.37
N ASN A 139 6.57 -15.37 -8.25
CA ASN A 139 7.36 -15.14 -7.05
C ASN A 139 6.55 -14.23 -6.12
N ALA A 140 6.31 -14.69 -4.91
CA ALA A 140 5.70 -13.88 -3.86
C ALA A 140 6.76 -12.93 -3.28
N ILE A 141 6.48 -11.63 -3.32
CA ILE A 141 7.32 -10.59 -2.74
C ILE A 141 6.54 -9.96 -1.59
N LEU A 142 7.02 -10.13 -0.36
CA LEU A 142 6.44 -9.47 0.79
C LEU A 142 6.56 -7.95 0.63
N ARG A 143 5.43 -7.25 0.64
CA ARG A 143 5.36 -5.78 0.51
C ARG A 143 5.14 -5.10 1.84
N VAL A 144 4.23 -5.65 2.64
CA VAL A 144 3.89 -5.10 3.96
C VAL A 144 3.82 -6.27 4.95
N SER A 145 4.40 -6.07 6.11
CA SER A 145 4.20 -6.95 7.26
C SER A 145 3.66 -6.07 8.39
N GLY A 146 2.41 -6.27 8.74
CA GLY A 146 1.69 -5.52 9.75
C GLY A 146 1.81 -6.12 11.15
N GLY A 147 1.36 -5.39 12.15
CA GLY A 147 1.31 -5.84 13.53
C GLY A 147 -0.08 -6.32 13.96
N ASN A 148 -1.09 -6.16 13.11
CA ASN A 148 -2.50 -6.50 13.40
C ASN A 148 -3.01 -5.89 14.73
N GLU A 149 -2.48 -4.71 15.08
CA GLU A 149 -2.73 -4.07 16.37
C GLU A 149 -3.92 -3.10 16.36
N GLY A 150 -4.37 -2.74 15.17
CA GLY A 150 -5.43 -1.75 14.93
C GLY A 150 -4.89 -0.39 14.51
N ILE A 151 -5.78 0.44 13.96
CA ILE A 151 -5.42 1.76 13.43
C ILE A 151 -5.15 2.74 14.57
N SER A 152 -3.92 3.24 14.62
CA SER A 152 -3.57 4.44 15.38
C SER A 152 -3.35 5.60 14.41
N ARG A 153 -4.06 6.71 14.64
CA ARG A 153 -3.97 7.91 13.81
C ARG A 153 -3.05 8.99 14.38
N ASN A 154 -2.48 8.73 15.54
CA ASN A 154 -1.63 9.70 16.24
C ASN A 154 -0.26 9.08 16.48
N LEU A 155 0.78 9.79 16.11
CA LEU A 155 2.15 9.37 16.37
C LEU A 155 2.99 10.53 16.90
N ILE A 156 3.94 10.21 17.78
CA ILE A 156 4.91 11.16 18.33
C ILE A 156 6.27 10.77 17.76
N ILE A 157 6.95 11.75 17.15
CA ILE A 157 8.27 11.58 16.58
C ILE A 157 9.23 12.43 17.38
N SER A 158 10.23 11.80 17.97
CA SER A 158 11.32 12.42 18.73
C SER A 158 12.69 12.18 18.09
N GLU A 159 12.75 11.33 17.06
CA GLU A 159 14.01 10.95 16.42
C GLU A 159 14.02 11.34 14.93
N ASP A 160 15.20 11.74 14.46
CA ASP A 160 15.50 11.94 13.04
C ASP A 160 16.03 10.63 12.45
N ALA A 161 15.25 9.98 11.62
CA ALA A 161 15.59 8.70 11.00
C ALA A 161 16.82 8.77 10.06
N PHE A 162 17.20 10.00 9.62
CA PHE A 162 18.39 10.22 8.78
C PHE A 162 19.62 10.71 9.56
N ALA A 163 19.53 10.84 10.87
CA ALA A 163 20.68 11.27 11.67
C ALA A 163 21.76 10.19 11.69
N THR A 164 23.01 10.62 11.52
CA THR A 164 24.21 9.74 11.58
C THR A 164 24.88 9.73 12.95
N GLY A 165 24.39 10.57 13.89
CA GLY A 165 24.91 10.70 15.25
C GLY A 165 23.78 10.64 16.27
N GLU A 166 23.64 11.70 17.09
CA GLU A 166 22.51 11.84 17.98
C GLU A 166 21.22 11.96 17.14
N LYS A 167 20.25 11.11 17.46
CA LYS A 167 19.02 10.96 16.66
C LYS A 167 17.92 11.95 17.04
N PHE A 168 18.07 12.72 18.09
CA PHE A 168 17.01 13.64 18.51
C PHE A 168 16.69 14.69 17.45
N LEU A 169 15.41 15.02 17.37
CA LEU A 169 14.97 16.12 16.51
C LEU A 169 15.60 17.44 16.98
N VAL A 170 16.03 18.24 16.03
CA VAL A 170 16.66 19.54 16.28
C VAL A 170 15.66 20.65 15.99
N ASN A 171 15.40 21.52 16.95
CA ASN A 171 14.53 22.68 16.79
C ASN A 171 15.00 23.58 15.63
N ASN A 172 14.06 24.14 14.89
CA ASN A 172 14.29 24.98 13.70
C ASN A 172 14.95 24.27 12.49
N LYS A 173 15.06 22.94 12.50
CA LYS A 173 15.41 22.15 11.32
C LYS A 173 14.12 21.74 10.58
N LYS A 174 14.15 21.77 9.25
CA LYS A 174 13.03 21.27 8.44
C LYS A 174 13.09 19.75 8.34
N TYR A 175 11.95 19.13 8.56
CA TYR A 175 11.73 17.71 8.37
C TYR A 175 10.58 17.52 7.39
N TYR A 176 10.61 16.44 6.63
CA TYR A 176 9.60 16.12 5.61
C TYR A 176 9.01 14.77 5.91
N PHE A 177 7.71 14.65 5.77
CA PHE A 177 6.97 13.43 6.04
C PHE A 177 5.98 13.17 4.92
N ALA A 178 5.71 11.89 4.66
CA ALA A 178 4.63 11.44 3.81
C ALA A 178 3.90 10.29 4.50
N ALA A 179 2.59 10.21 4.27
CA ALA A 179 1.80 9.05 4.64
C ALA A 179 1.17 8.45 3.39
N VAL A 180 1.07 7.15 3.37
CA VAL A 180 0.42 6.36 2.32
C VAL A 180 -0.44 5.28 2.96
#